data_8fb6b759601dfa07b6a5b5d32602c6ff
#
_entry.id   8fb6b759601dfa07b6a5b5d32602c6ff
#
_cell.length_a   1.000
_cell.length_b   1.000
_cell.length_c   1.000
_cell.angle_alpha   90.00
_cell.angle_beta   90.00
_cell.angle_gamma   90.00
#
_symmetry.space_group_name_H-M   'P 1'
#
loop_
_entity.id
_entity.type
_entity.pdbx_description
1 polymer ?
#
loop_
_entity_poly.entity_id
_entity_poly.type
_entity_poly.pdbx_seq_one_letter_code
_entity_poly.pdbx_strand_id
1 'polypeptide(L)'
;MTTERRLNATDTVELTVPADPAYLSVLRTVIASLAARRDFTLDEIDDLRIAVDEAGALLLPHAGPGSRVSAVFGGSADSLHAEVAVTVVPGKTGHLDRSSFAWLVLTALTDSVALDESGQRLSLVLTKARGARGQ
;
A
#
# COMPACT_ATOMS: atom_id res chain seq x y z
N MET A 1 24.30 -10.44 10.41
CA MET A 1 23.25 -10.67 9.69
C MET A 1 22.30 -11.49 10.33
N THR A 2 21.23 -11.30 10.10
CA THR A 2 20.29 -11.94 10.91
C THR A 2 19.36 -12.77 10.08
N THR A 3 18.94 -13.88 10.66
CA THR A 3 17.91 -14.71 10.08
C THR A 3 16.63 -13.93 9.90
N GLU A 4 16.34 -13.05 10.83
CA GLU A 4 15.16 -12.25 10.80
C GLU A 4 15.09 -11.37 9.54
N ARG A 5 16.20 -10.72 9.20
CA ARG A 5 16.26 -9.90 8.02
C ARG A 5 16.03 -10.75 6.78
N ARG A 6 16.61 -11.94 6.73
CA ARG A 6 16.45 -12.82 5.61
C ARG A 6 15.02 -13.30 5.47
N LEU A 7 14.36 -13.60 6.59
CA LEU A 7 12.96 -14.01 6.57
C LEU A 7 12.07 -12.89 6.05
N ASN A 8 12.33 -11.65 6.46
CA ASN A 8 11.56 -10.52 5.97
C ASN A 8 11.69 -10.38 4.46
N ALA A 9 12.89 -10.60 3.92
CA ALA A 9 13.08 -10.51 2.49
C ALA A 9 12.32 -11.61 1.76
N THR A 10 12.30 -12.84 2.31
CA THR A 10 11.61 -13.93 1.65
C THR A 10 10.10 -13.83 1.78
N ASP A 11 9.60 -13.08 2.77
CA ASP A 11 8.17 -12.90 2.95
C ASP A 11 7.61 -11.71 2.19
N THR A 12 8.45 -11.03 1.42
CA THR A 12 8.02 -9.89 0.63
C THR A 12 7.31 -10.38 -0.62
N VAL A 13 6.14 -9.79 -0.88
CA VAL A 13 5.37 -10.07 -2.10
C VAL A 13 5.40 -8.83 -2.96
N GLU A 14 5.78 -9.00 -4.22
CA GLU A 14 5.83 -7.89 -5.17
C GLU A 14 4.92 -8.19 -6.34
N LEU A 15 4.22 -7.18 -6.80
CA LEU A 15 3.42 -7.34 -8.00
C LEU A 15 3.32 -6.02 -8.74
N THR A 16 3.06 -6.12 -10.03
CA THR A 16 2.91 -4.97 -10.90
C THR A 16 1.67 -5.21 -11.76
N VAL A 17 0.81 -4.20 -11.81
CA VAL A 17 -0.44 -4.29 -12.58
C VAL A 17 -0.56 -3.06 -13.46
N PRO A 18 -1.38 -3.12 -14.51
CA PRO A 18 -1.65 -1.91 -15.30
C PRO A 18 -2.19 -0.79 -14.41
N ALA A 19 -1.85 0.45 -14.75
CA ALA A 19 -2.32 1.63 -14.00
C ALA A 19 -3.74 1.97 -14.44
N ASP A 20 -4.66 1.15 -14.01
CA ASP A 20 -6.07 1.21 -14.37
C ASP A 20 -6.87 0.87 -13.12
N PRO A 21 -7.92 1.64 -12.79
CA PRO A 21 -8.70 1.38 -11.57
C PRO A 21 -9.22 -0.04 -11.47
N ALA A 22 -9.49 -0.69 -12.60
CA ALA A 22 -10.01 -2.06 -12.60
C ALA A 22 -9.03 -3.05 -11.96
N TYR A 23 -7.74 -2.73 -11.97
CA TYR A 23 -6.73 -3.64 -11.42
C TYR A 23 -6.44 -3.39 -9.94
N LEU A 24 -7.03 -2.37 -9.34
CA LEU A 24 -6.86 -2.15 -7.90
C LEU A 24 -7.43 -3.30 -7.09
N SER A 25 -8.41 -4.03 -7.65
CA SER A 25 -8.97 -5.19 -6.97
C SER A 25 -7.93 -6.28 -6.73
N VAL A 26 -6.92 -6.36 -7.60
CA VAL A 26 -5.84 -7.34 -7.41
C VAL A 26 -5.04 -6.98 -6.16
N LEU A 27 -4.73 -5.70 -5.98
CA LEU A 27 -4.01 -5.25 -4.80
C LEU A 27 -4.82 -5.51 -3.53
N ARG A 28 -6.13 -5.25 -3.57
CA ARG A 28 -7.01 -5.51 -2.43
C ARG A 28 -7.00 -6.98 -2.05
N THR A 29 -7.06 -7.85 -3.05
CA THR A 29 -7.08 -9.29 -2.81
C THR A 29 -5.78 -9.75 -2.17
N VAL A 30 -4.65 -9.25 -2.66
CA VAL A 30 -3.36 -9.64 -2.13
C VAL A 30 -3.21 -9.19 -0.67
N ILE A 31 -3.53 -7.93 -0.38
CA ILE A 31 -3.35 -7.46 1.00
C ILE A 31 -4.30 -8.16 1.96
N ALA A 32 -5.52 -8.47 1.53
CA ALA A 32 -6.46 -9.21 2.36
C ALA A 32 -5.94 -10.60 2.68
N SER A 33 -5.37 -11.26 1.69
CA SER A 33 -4.79 -12.59 1.88
C SER A 33 -3.64 -12.56 2.87
N LEU A 34 -2.75 -11.57 2.72
CA LEU A 34 -1.59 -11.46 3.61
C LEU A 34 -2.01 -11.10 5.04
N ALA A 35 -3.03 -10.28 5.20
CA ALA A 35 -3.53 -9.91 6.52
C ALA A 35 -4.20 -11.11 7.21
N ALA A 36 -4.95 -11.90 6.45
CA ALA A 36 -5.59 -13.09 7.00
C ALA A 36 -4.56 -14.08 7.53
N ARG A 37 -3.42 -14.20 6.86
CA ARG A 37 -2.35 -15.10 7.30
C ARG A 37 -1.71 -14.64 8.60
N ARG A 38 -1.88 -13.37 8.96
CA ARG A 38 -1.32 -12.78 10.18
C ARG A 38 -2.36 -12.62 11.27
N ASP A 39 -3.51 -13.27 11.11
CA ASP A 39 -4.60 -13.25 12.10
C ASP A 39 -5.17 -11.86 12.37
N PHE A 40 -5.15 -11.00 11.38
CA PHE A 40 -5.87 -9.73 11.46
C PHE A 40 -7.37 -10.04 11.53
N THR A 41 -8.12 -9.20 12.24
CA THR A 41 -9.58 -9.33 12.29
C THR A 41 -10.18 -8.95 10.95
N LEU A 42 -11.44 -9.34 10.75
CA LEU A 42 -12.15 -8.95 9.53
C LEU A 42 -12.22 -7.42 9.39
N ASP A 43 -12.43 -6.71 10.48
CA ASP A 43 -12.44 -5.24 10.44
C ASP A 43 -11.10 -4.69 10.03
N GLU A 44 -10.02 -5.25 10.56
CA GLU A 44 -8.67 -4.82 10.21
C GLU A 44 -8.36 -5.11 8.73
N ILE A 45 -8.81 -6.26 8.25
CA ILE A 45 -8.63 -6.62 6.84
C ILE A 45 -9.40 -5.65 5.94
N ASP A 46 -10.64 -5.33 6.30
CA ASP A 46 -11.43 -4.38 5.55
C ASP A 46 -10.78 -3.00 5.52
N ASP A 47 -10.24 -2.55 6.66
CA ASP A 47 -9.54 -1.27 6.74
C ASP A 47 -8.35 -1.25 5.76
N LEU A 48 -7.58 -2.34 5.71
CA LEU A 48 -6.45 -2.43 4.80
C LEU A 48 -6.88 -2.43 3.34
N ARG A 49 -7.97 -3.11 3.03
CA ARG A 49 -8.49 -3.14 1.66
C ARG A 49 -8.90 -1.74 1.20
N ILE A 50 -9.59 -1.03 2.07
CA ILE A 50 -10.02 0.33 1.77
C ILE A 50 -8.80 1.24 1.63
N ALA A 51 -7.83 1.10 2.53
CA ALA A 51 -6.64 1.94 2.50
C ALA A 51 -5.84 1.75 1.21
N VAL A 52 -5.65 0.50 0.77
CA VAL A 52 -4.93 0.23 -0.47
C VAL A 52 -5.70 0.80 -1.67
N ASP A 53 -7.02 0.70 -1.63
CA ASP A 53 -7.85 1.23 -2.70
C ASP A 53 -7.71 2.75 -2.78
N GLU A 54 -7.74 3.43 -1.63
CA GLU A 54 -7.59 4.89 -1.60
C GLU A 54 -6.19 5.31 -2.03
N ALA A 55 -5.18 4.55 -1.63
CA ALA A 55 -3.81 4.83 -2.07
C ALA A 55 -3.71 4.75 -3.59
N GLY A 56 -4.28 3.71 -4.16
CA GLY A 56 -4.30 3.56 -5.62
C GLY A 56 -5.03 4.69 -6.29
N ALA A 57 -6.18 5.09 -5.75
CA ALA A 57 -6.96 6.17 -6.31
C ALA A 57 -6.21 7.51 -6.27
N LEU A 58 -5.40 7.73 -5.22
CA LEU A 58 -4.58 8.93 -5.14
C LEU A 58 -3.44 8.93 -6.15
N LEU A 59 -2.86 7.76 -6.41
CA LEU A 59 -1.68 7.66 -7.27
C LEU A 59 -2.03 7.60 -8.75
N LEU A 60 -3.12 6.95 -9.11
CA LEU A 60 -3.44 6.70 -10.52
C LEU A 60 -3.49 7.96 -11.40
N PRO A 61 -4.04 9.09 -10.92
CA PRO A 61 -4.09 10.28 -11.80
C PRO A 61 -2.72 10.80 -12.21
N HIS A 62 -1.68 10.40 -11.49
CA HIS A 62 -0.31 10.85 -11.78
C HIS A 62 0.43 9.90 -12.71
N ALA A 63 -0.13 8.74 -12.98
CA ALA A 63 0.50 7.74 -13.82
C ALA A 63 0.25 8.06 -15.28
N GLY A 64 1.24 7.80 -16.13
CA GLY A 64 1.08 8.04 -17.56
C GLY A 64 0.28 6.95 -18.23
N PRO A 65 -0.21 7.22 -19.45
CA PRO A 65 -0.91 6.20 -20.23
C PRO A 65 -0.02 4.98 -20.45
N GLY A 66 -0.60 3.80 -20.29
CA GLY A 66 0.14 2.56 -20.49
C GLY A 66 1.15 2.25 -19.39
N SER A 67 1.17 3.05 -18.31
CA SER A 67 2.10 2.80 -17.22
C SER A 67 1.53 1.75 -16.27
N ARG A 68 2.28 1.45 -15.22
CA ARG A 68 1.95 0.38 -14.30
C ARG A 68 1.99 0.87 -12.87
N VAL A 69 1.25 0.19 -12.02
CA VAL A 69 1.32 0.38 -10.57
C VAL A 69 2.15 -0.76 -10.01
N SER A 70 3.16 -0.43 -9.24
CA SER A 70 3.93 -1.46 -8.53
C SER A 70 3.52 -1.45 -7.07
N ALA A 71 3.48 -2.64 -6.49
CA ALA A 71 3.12 -2.80 -5.08
C ALA A 71 4.07 -3.79 -4.44
N VAL A 72 4.54 -3.46 -3.24
CA VAL A 72 5.40 -4.32 -2.45
C VAL A 72 4.77 -4.45 -1.08
N PHE A 73 4.51 -5.70 -0.69
CA PHE A 73 3.88 -6.00 0.60
C PHE A 73 4.87 -6.78 1.45
N GLY A 74 4.94 -6.44 2.72
CA GLY A 74 5.78 -7.16 3.65
C GLY A 74 5.35 -6.89 5.07
N GLY A 75 6.20 -7.24 6.02
CA GLY A 75 5.91 -6.97 7.42
C GLY A 75 6.47 -8.04 8.33
N SER A 76 5.90 -8.12 9.50
CA SER A 76 6.27 -9.09 10.52
C SER A 76 5.06 -9.99 10.80
N ALA A 77 5.17 -10.79 11.86
CA ALA A 77 4.08 -11.71 12.20
C ALA A 77 2.81 -10.98 12.59
N ASP A 78 2.93 -9.76 13.10
CA ASP A 78 1.77 -9.02 13.62
C ASP A 78 1.61 -7.64 12.98
N SER A 79 2.27 -7.40 11.85
CA SER A 79 2.11 -6.12 11.15
C SER A 79 2.25 -6.33 9.65
N LEU A 80 1.69 -5.39 8.90
CA LEU A 80 1.79 -5.37 7.44
C LEU A 80 2.16 -3.97 7.00
N HIS A 81 2.97 -3.91 5.96
CA HIS A 81 3.15 -2.66 5.23
C HIS A 81 2.93 -2.92 3.75
N ALA A 82 2.48 -1.89 3.06
CA ALA A 82 2.26 -1.93 1.63
C ALA A 82 2.84 -0.66 1.02
N GLU A 83 3.73 -0.83 0.06
CA GLU A 83 4.24 0.30 -0.71
C GLU A 83 3.61 0.24 -2.09
N VAL A 84 2.86 1.29 -2.44
CA VAL A 84 2.21 1.39 -3.75
C VAL A 84 2.82 2.57 -4.47
N ALA A 85 3.23 2.38 -5.71
CA ALA A 85 3.99 3.39 -6.43
C ALA A 85 3.61 3.45 -7.90
N VAL A 86 3.72 4.65 -8.46
CA VAL A 86 3.58 4.88 -9.90
C VAL A 86 4.74 5.75 -10.37
N THR A 87 5.01 5.72 -11.68
CA THR A 87 5.94 6.64 -12.30
C THR A 87 5.13 7.81 -12.84
N VAL A 88 5.52 9.01 -12.44
CA VAL A 88 4.81 10.23 -12.83
C VAL A 88 5.12 10.53 -14.29
N VAL A 89 4.14 11.07 -15.00
CA VAL A 89 4.31 11.47 -16.40
C VAL A 89 5.45 12.48 -16.50
N PRO A 90 6.39 12.31 -17.44
CA PRO A 90 7.49 13.25 -17.60
C PRO A 90 6.96 14.67 -17.83
N GLY A 91 7.59 15.63 -17.15
CA GLY A 91 7.19 17.03 -17.23
C GLY A 91 6.12 17.44 -16.25
N LYS A 92 5.59 16.50 -15.48
CA LYS A 92 4.61 16.80 -14.44
C LYS A 92 5.23 16.57 -13.08
N THR A 93 4.69 17.26 -12.08
CA THR A 93 5.09 17.03 -10.70
C THR A 93 4.08 16.11 -10.05
N GLY A 94 4.57 15.06 -9.40
CA GLY A 94 3.71 14.17 -8.64
C GLY A 94 3.51 14.76 -7.26
N HIS A 95 2.41 15.45 -7.07
CA HIS A 95 2.12 16.08 -5.79
C HIS A 95 0.75 15.62 -5.32
N LEU A 96 0.70 15.08 -4.10
CA LEU A 96 -0.55 14.63 -3.50
C LEU A 96 -1.04 15.66 -2.50
N ASP A 97 -2.35 15.88 -2.52
CA ASP A 97 -3.00 16.80 -1.61
C ASP A 97 -3.27 16.11 -0.28
N ARG A 98 -2.48 16.47 0.73
CA ARG A 98 -2.62 15.88 2.06
C ARG A 98 -3.83 16.40 2.83
N SER A 99 -4.57 17.34 2.25
CA SER A 99 -5.81 17.80 2.85
C SER A 99 -7.03 17.13 2.20
N SER A 100 -6.82 16.23 1.24
CA SER A 100 -7.91 15.56 0.56
C SER A 100 -8.62 14.58 1.49
N PHE A 101 -9.85 14.25 1.12
CA PHE A 101 -10.62 13.25 1.86
C PHE A 101 -9.94 11.89 1.80
N ALA A 102 -9.39 11.54 0.64
CA ALA A 102 -8.69 10.26 0.49
C ALA A 102 -7.51 10.15 1.45
N TRP A 103 -6.75 11.24 1.61
CA TRP A 103 -5.64 11.24 2.55
C TRP A 103 -6.15 11.04 3.98
N LEU A 104 -7.25 11.70 4.32
CA LEU A 104 -7.86 11.54 5.63
C LEU A 104 -8.27 10.10 5.89
N VAL A 105 -8.84 9.43 4.87
CA VAL A 105 -9.22 8.02 4.99
C VAL A 105 -7.97 7.17 5.26
N LEU A 106 -6.89 7.41 4.51
CA LEU A 106 -5.67 6.64 4.70
C LEU A 106 -5.15 6.76 6.13
N THR A 107 -5.10 7.97 6.67
CA THR A 107 -4.57 8.17 8.02
C THR A 107 -5.49 7.61 9.08
N ALA A 108 -6.79 7.54 8.81
CA ALA A 108 -7.74 6.98 9.76
C ALA A 108 -7.68 5.46 9.83
N LEU A 109 -7.35 4.80 8.71
CA LEU A 109 -7.44 3.35 8.62
C LEU A 109 -6.11 2.63 8.82
N THR A 110 -5.01 3.37 8.90
CA THR A 110 -3.68 2.79 9.05
C THR A 110 -2.97 3.44 10.23
N ASP A 111 -1.88 2.80 10.68
CA ASP A 111 -1.08 3.35 11.76
C ASP A 111 -0.15 4.44 11.26
N SER A 112 0.32 4.32 10.02
CA SER A 112 1.15 5.36 9.44
C SER A 112 1.05 5.36 7.93
N VAL A 113 1.25 6.53 7.36
CA VAL A 113 1.28 6.74 5.91
C VAL A 113 2.53 7.58 5.63
N ALA A 114 3.41 7.06 4.79
CA ALA A 114 4.60 7.80 4.36
C ALA A 114 4.47 8.06 2.87
N LEU A 115 4.74 9.31 2.47
CA LEU A 115 4.68 9.73 1.08
C LEU A 115 6.08 10.06 0.61
N ASP A 116 6.45 9.50 -0.55
CA ASP A 116 7.72 9.82 -1.19
C ASP A 116 7.42 10.37 -2.58
N GLU A 117 7.81 11.61 -2.80
CA GLU A 117 7.61 12.31 -4.07
C GLU A 117 8.93 12.57 -4.78
N SER A 118 9.89 11.67 -4.65
CA SER A 118 11.22 11.91 -5.20
C SER A 118 11.28 11.58 -6.69
N GLY A 119 11.74 12.54 -7.46
CA GLY A 119 11.94 12.39 -8.89
C GLY A 119 10.64 12.15 -9.61
N GLN A 120 10.64 11.14 -10.47
CA GLN A 120 9.46 10.79 -11.24
C GLN A 120 8.69 9.64 -10.61
N ARG A 121 9.09 9.21 -9.41
CA ARG A 121 8.40 8.13 -8.71
C ARG A 121 7.59 8.71 -7.56
N LEU A 122 6.36 8.30 -7.49
CA LEU A 122 5.44 8.73 -6.45
C LEU A 122 4.97 7.49 -5.73
N SER A 123 5.19 7.41 -4.42
CA SER A 123 4.82 6.21 -3.67
C SER A 123 4.20 6.55 -2.32
N LEU A 124 3.36 5.64 -1.86
CA LEU A 124 2.75 5.68 -0.53
C LEU A 124 3.09 4.39 0.18
N VAL A 125 3.56 4.50 1.41
CA VAL A 125 3.80 3.33 2.26
C VAL A 125 2.82 3.38 3.41
N LEU A 126 1.98 2.36 3.49
CA LEU A 126 0.96 2.21 4.52
C LEU A 126 1.43 1.14 5.49
N THR A 127 1.27 1.38 6.79
CA THR A 127 1.65 0.40 7.80
C THR A 127 0.50 0.22 8.77
N LYS A 128 0.22 -1.03 9.12
CA LYS A 128 -0.81 -1.34 10.10
C LYS A 128 -0.37 -2.55 10.91
N ALA A 129 -0.42 -2.40 12.22
CA ALA A 129 -0.16 -3.50 13.14
C ALA A 129 -1.48 -4.16 13.50
N ARG A 130 -1.43 -5.48 13.72
CA ARG A 130 -2.56 -6.21 14.24
C ARG A 130 -2.85 -5.72 15.65
N GLY A 131 -4.12 -5.57 15.99
CA GLY A 131 -4.50 -5.19 17.33
C GLY A 131 -4.13 -6.25 18.35
N ALA A 132 -4.10 -5.86 19.60
CA ALA A 132 -3.78 -6.79 20.68
C ALA A 132 -4.80 -7.92 20.73
N ARG A 133 -4.33 -9.12 21.02
CA ARG A 133 -5.17 -10.31 21.13
C ARG A 133 -5.12 -10.79 22.57
N GLY A 134 -6.17 -11.51 22.97
CA GLY A 134 -6.20 -12.12 24.27
C GLY A 134 -6.49 -11.15 25.39
N GLN A 135 -7.03 -10.03 25.06
CA GLN A 135 -7.34 -8.98 26.05
C GLN A 135 -8.71 -9.19 26.65
#